data_314d901c9efc85ab85163a188873e6f6
#
_entry.id   314d901c9efc85ab85163a188873e6f6
#
_cell.length_a   1.000
_cell.length_b   1.000
_cell.length_c   1.000
_cell.angle_alpha   90.00
_cell.angle_beta   90.00
_cell.angle_gamma   90.00
#
_symmetry.space_group_name_H-M   'P 1'
#
loop_
_entity.id
_entity.type
_entity.pdbx_description
1 polymer ?
#
loop_
_entity_poly.entity_id
_entity_poly.type
_entity_poly.pdbx_seq_one_letter_code
_entity_poly.pdbx_strand_id
1 'polypeptide(L)'
;MSRVVGTRPNIVGGLLGWGWLVVVLLPIYFILVTSIRRQADFYRDNPLSIPADPTLEAYGLVLANDFLRYFGNSLIVTAGTVAIVLAVAIMASYVIVRSPSRFARRSFDLYLIGIAIPLQATIIPVYYLIVQLGLYDTLLALVLPSAAFAIPITVLILVNFMRDVPQSLFESMRMDGAGDWAILWRLVLPLTRPALVTVGIYNALTVWNGFLFPLVLTQSAENRVLPLSLWTYQGEFTTNIPAVLAAVVLSVIPLVAAYAVGRRQLVAGLTAGFGK
;
A
#
# COMPACT_ATOMS: atom_id res chain seq x y z
N MET A 1 -26.82 -4.13 38.77
CA MET A 1 -26.29 -5.50 38.64
C MET A 1 -26.56 -5.97 37.20
N SER A 2 -25.65 -5.74 36.28
CA SER A 2 -25.73 -6.21 34.89
C SER A 2 -25.26 -7.68 34.86
N ARG A 3 -26.16 -8.59 34.51
CA ARG A 3 -25.82 -10.00 34.29
C ARG A 3 -24.87 -10.09 33.11
N VAL A 4 -23.62 -10.48 33.38
CA VAL A 4 -22.70 -10.93 32.36
C VAL A 4 -23.28 -12.21 31.75
N VAL A 5 -23.89 -12.08 30.57
CA VAL A 5 -24.33 -13.23 29.79
C VAL A 5 -23.07 -13.97 29.35
N GLY A 6 -22.80 -15.08 30.01
CA GLY A 6 -21.70 -15.97 29.64
C GLY A 6 -21.92 -16.49 28.21
N THR A 7 -21.22 -15.96 27.27
CA THR A 7 -21.24 -16.44 25.87
C THR A 7 -20.65 -17.86 25.85
N ARG A 8 -21.47 -18.85 25.51
CA ARG A 8 -21.01 -20.23 25.31
C ARG A 8 -19.87 -20.21 24.27
N PRO A 9 -18.75 -20.89 24.52
CA PRO A 9 -17.66 -20.93 23.55
C PRO A 9 -18.17 -21.49 22.22
N ASN A 10 -17.98 -20.72 21.14
CA ASN A 10 -18.35 -21.16 19.80
C ASN A 10 -17.26 -22.11 19.26
N ILE A 11 -17.34 -23.41 19.66
CA ILE A 11 -16.35 -24.44 19.31
C ILE A 11 -16.25 -24.61 17.79
N VAL A 12 -17.40 -24.59 17.08
CA VAL A 12 -17.41 -24.73 15.61
C VAL A 12 -16.70 -23.57 14.94
N GLY A 13 -17.01 -22.33 15.37
CA GLY A 13 -16.33 -21.13 14.85
C GLY A 13 -14.82 -21.15 15.18
N GLY A 14 -14.44 -21.66 16.35
CA GLY A 14 -13.06 -21.84 16.74
C GLY A 14 -12.32 -22.86 15.82
N LEU A 15 -12.92 -24.02 15.56
CA LEU A 15 -12.34 -25.04 14.67
C LEU A 15 -12.20 -24.54 13.23
N LEU A 16 -13.21 -23.83 12.71
CA LEU A 16 -13.14 -23.20 11.39
C LEU A 16 -12.05 -22.15 11.34
N GLY A 17 -11.89 -21.33 12.40
CA GLY A 17 -10.83 -20.34 12.50
C GLY A 17 -9.43 -20.96 12.49
N TRP A 18 -9.22 -22.04 13.24
CA TRP A 18 -7.96 -22.79 13.22
C TRP A 18 -7.69 -23.44 11.86
N GLY A 19 -8.71 -24.06 11.24
CA GLY A 19 -8.61 -24.60 9.88
C GLY A 19 -8.20 -23.53 8.87
N TRP A 20 -8.83 -22.36 8.93
CA TRP A 20 -8.48 -21.23 8.09
C TRP A 20 -7.05 -20.72 8.32
N LEU A 21 -6.62 -20.65 9.57
CA LEU A 21 -5.26 -20.26 9.93
C LEU A 21 -4.22 -21.19 9.27
N VAL A 22 -4.44 -22.52 9.31
CA VAL A 22 -3.54 -23.49 8.64
C VAL A 22 -3.48 -23.23 7.15
N VAL A 23 -4.62 -22.99 6.49
CA VAL A 23 -4.68 -22.68 5.04
C VAL A 23 -3.87 -21.42 4.71
N VAL A 24 -3.94 -20.38 5.53
CA VAL A 24 -3.19 -19.12 5.32
C VAL A 24 -1.70 -19.28 5.63
N LEU A 25 -1.35 -20.07 6.65
CA LEU A 25 0.05 -20.27 7.04
C LEU A 25 0.83 -21.18 6.09
N LEU A 26 0.15 -22.09 5.38
CA LEU A 26 0.80 -23.05 4.49
C LEU A 26 1.64 -22.39 3.39
N PRO A 27 1.13 -21.39 2.61
CA PRO A 27 1.96 -20.70 1.62
C PRO A 27 3.09 -19.88 2.27
N ILE A 28 2.88 -19.29 3.45
CA ILE A 28 3.93 -18.57 4.17
C ILE A 28 5.04 -19.53 4.59
N TYR A 29 4.68 -20.68 5.15
CA TYR A 29 5.61 -21.75 5.49
C TYR A 29 6.40 -22.20 4.25
N PHE A 30 5.72 -22.46 3.13
CA PHE A 30 6.37 -22.86 1.87
C PHE A 30 7.39 -21.81 1.40
N ILE A 31 7.06 -20.52 1.45
CA ILE A 31 7.96 -19.42 1.08
C ILE A 31 9.21 -19.45 1.97
N LEU A 32 9.03 -19.53 3.29
CA LEU A 32 10.14 -19.52 4.25
C LEU A 32 11.05 -20.73 4.11
N VAL A 33 10.46 -21.93 4.02
CA VAL A 33 11.23 -23.19 3.92
C VAL A 33 11.98 -23.28 2.60
N THR A 34 11.35 -22.85 1.50
CA THR A 34 11.98 -22.88 0.17
C THR A 34 13.06 -21.82 0.03
N SER A 35 12.93 -20.65 0.66
CA SER A 35 13.94 -19.59 0.60
C SER A 35 15.29 -19.96 1.20
N ILE A 36 15.33 -20.98 2.07
CA ILE A 36 16.57 -21.51 2.69
C ILE A 36 17.01 -22.84 2.06
N ARG A 37 16.41 -23.26 0.96
CA ARG A 37 16.75 -24.47 0.22
C ARG A 37 17.77 -24.19 -0.88
N ARG A 38 18.64 -25.15 -1.19
CA ARG A 38 19.50 -25.08 -2.39
C ARG A 38 18.66 -25.24 -3.65
N GLN A 39 19.02 -24.53 -4.71
CA GLN A 39 18.32 -24.64 -6.00
C GLN A 39 18.34 -26.08 -6.55
N ALA A 40 19.44 -26.80 -6.37
CA ALA A 40 19.58 -28.20 -6.85
C ALA A 40 18.60 -29.16 -6.18
N ASP A 41 18.24 -28.91 -4.92
CA ASP A 41 17.39 -29.79 -4.10
C ASP A 41 15.89 -29.43 -4.27
N PHE A 42 15.59 -28.24 -4.79
CA PHE A 42 14.21 -27.78 -4.96
C PHE A 42 13.35 -28.74 -5.80
N TYR A 43 13.91 -29.30 -6.87
CA TYR A 43 13.20 -30.22 -7.78
C TYR A 43 13.27 -31.70 -7.33
N ARG A 44 14.09 -32.03 -6.38
CA ARG A 44 14.31 -33.41 -5.90
C ARG A 44 13.51 -33.74 -4.65
N ASP A 45 13.40 -32.78 -3.74
CA ASP A 45 12.82 -32.96 -2.43
C ASP A 45 11.32 -32.64 -2.41
N ASN A 46 10.63 -33.14 -1.35
CA ASN A 46 9.26 -32.70 -1.11
C ASN A 46 9.23 -31.20 -0.83
N PRO A 47 8.43 -30.41 -1.57
CA PRO A 47 8.39 -28.96 -1.38
C PRO A 47 8.04 -28.49 0.03
N LEU A 48 7.29 -29.29 0.79
CA LEU A 48 6.87 -28.98 2.17
C LEU A 48 7.81 -29.53 3.23
N SER A 49 8.83 -30.32 2.87
CA SER A 49 9.81 -30.80 3.85
C SER A 49 10.76 -29.69 4.30
N ILE A 50 11.19 -29.72 5.53
CA ILE A 50 12.29 -28.89 5.99
C ILE A 50 13.56 -29.37 5.29
N PRO A 51 14.38 -28.46 4.68
CA PRO A 51 15.63 -28.85 4.02
C PRO A 51 16.55 -29.61 5.00
N ALA A 52 17.17 -30.68 4.54
CA ALA A 52 18.16 -31.42 5.33
C ALA A 52 19.44 -30.60 5.56
N ASP A 53 19.77 -29.73 4.59
CA ASP A 53 20.93 -28.83 4.62
C ASP A 53 20.48 -27.38 4.29
N PRO A 54 19.91 -26.66 5.28
CA PRO A 54 19.42 -25.29 5.06
C PRO A 54 20.59 -24.34 4.81
N THR A 55 20.41 -23.43 3.83
CA THR A 55 21.44 -22.49 3.41
C THR A 55 20.89 -21.07 3.24
N LEU A 56 21.74 -20.05 3.37
CA LEU A 56 21.43 -18.67 3.05
C LEU A 56 22.00 -18.23 1.69
N GLU A 57 22.41 -19.18 0.84
CA GLU A 57 22.98 -18.92 -0.48
C GLU A 57 22.04 -18.07 -1.34
N ALA A 58 20.73 -18.38 -1.34
CA ALA A 58 19.70 -17.62 -2.04
C ALA A 58 19.63 -16.14 -1.60
N TYR A 59 19.74 -15.88 -0.30
CA TYR A 59 19.78 -14.53 0.25
C TYR A 59 21.06 -13.78 -0.16
N GLY A 60 22.21 -14.45 -0.12
CA GLY A 60 23.48 -13.90 -0.61
C GLY A 60 23.41 -13.52 -2.08
N LEU A 61 22.82 -14.38 -2.92
CA LEU A 61 22.59 -14.12 -4.34
C LEU A 61 21.68 -12.91 -4.55
N VAL A 62 20.59 -12.82 -3.79
CA VAL A 62 19.64 -11.70 -3.87
C VAL A 62 20.31 -10.37 -3.52
N LEU A 63 21.08 -10.33 -2.43
CA LEU A 63 21.77 -9.12 -1.99
C LEU A 63 22.89 -8.71 -2.97
N ALA A 64 23.54 -9.67 -3.64
CA ALA A 64 24.55 -9.41 -4.66
C ALA A 64 23.96 -8.88 -5.99
N ASN A 65 22.65 -9.11 -6.26
CA ASN A 65 21.95 -8.69 -7.47
C ASN A 65 21.15 -7.40 -7.27
N ASP A 66 21.80 -6.34 -6.81
CA ASP A 66 21.23 -4.98 -6.69
C ASP A 66 19.94 -4.84 -5.84
N PHE A 67 19.63 -5.80 -4.97
CA PHE A 67 18.43 -5.79 -4.14
C PHE A 67 18.25 -4.47 -3.38
N LEU A 68 19.32 -3.94 -2.79
CA LEU A 68 19.27 -2.70 -2.02
C LEU A 68 18.89 -1.49 -2.89
N ARG A 69 19.31 -1.47 -4.15
CA ARG A 69 18.92 -0.44 -5.12
C ARG A 69 17.42 -0.54 -5.42
N TYR A 70 16.93 -1.73 -5.75
CA TYR A 70 15.50 -1.96 -6.03
C TYR A 70 14.61 -1.65 -4.82
N PHE A 71 15.11 -1.99 -3.63
CA PHE A 71 14.47 -1.63 -2.37
C PHE A 71 14.41 -0.10 -2.19
N GLY A 72 15.51 0.60 -2.38
CA GLY A 72 15.60 2.05 -2.33
C GLY A 72 14.65 2.73 -3.33
N ASN A 73 14.62 2.24 -4.57
CA ASN A 73 13.69 2.71 -5.60
C ASN A 73 12.22 2.52 -5.19
N SER A 74 11.87 1.32 -4.70
CA SER A 74 10.52 1.06 -4.19
C SER A 74 10.15 1.96 -3.03
N LEU A 75 11.09 2.24 -2.13
CA LEU A 75 10.88 3.16 -1.00
C LEU A 75 10.66 4.60 -1.48
N ILE A 76 11.48 5.08 -2.42
CA ILE A 76 11.35 6.43 -3.00
C ILE A 76 10.00 6.58 -3.71
N VAL A 77 9.64 5.61 -4.57
CA VAL A 77 8.36 5.63 -5.31
C VAL A 77 7.19 5.60 -4.35
N THR A 78 7.22 4.72 -3.35
CA THR A 78 6.14 4.60 -2.36
C THR A 78 6.02 5.86 -1.51
N ALA A 79 7.12 6.34 -0.93
CA ALA A 79 7.11 7.53 -0.08
C ALA A 79 6.71 8.78 -0.86
N GLY A 80 7.25 8.97 -2.07
CA GLY A 80 6.93 10.08 -2.95
C GLY A 80 5.45 10.09 -3.35
N THR A 81 4.92 8.93 -3.76
CA THR A 81 3.50 8.79 -4.09
C THR A 81 2.61 9.10 -2.89
N VAL A 82 2.86 8.48 -1.74
CA VAL A 82 2.06 8.69 -0.53
C VAL A 82 2.10 10.14 -0.07
N ALA A 83 3.25 10.80 -0.10
CA ALA A 83 3.39 12.20 0.27
C ALA A 83 2.54 13.10 -0.64
N ILE A 84 2.61 12.92 -1.97
CA ILE A 84 1.80 13.68 -2.93
C ILE A 84 0.31 13.40 -2.71
N VAL A 85 -0.08 12.14 -2.60
CA VAL A 85 -1.48 11.74 -2.43
C VAL A 85 -2.06 12.35 -1.16
N LEU A 86 -1.40 12.24 -0.02
CA LEU A 86 -1.90 12.78 1.25
C LEU A 86 -1.97 14.30 1.23
N ALA A 87 -0.94 14.97 0.69
CA ALA A 87 -0.93 16.43 0.58
C ALA A 87 -2.07 16.96 -0.30
N VAL A 88 -2.23 16.39 -1.50
CA VAL A 88 -3.28 16.80 -2.45
C VAL A 88 -4.66 16.43 -1.92
N ALA A 89 -4.84 15.20 -1.43
CA ALA A 89 -6.15 14.72 -1.02
C ALA A 89 -6.68 15.44 0.22
N ILE A 90 -5.84 15.80 1.22
CA ILE A 90 -6.33 16.52 2.40
C ILE A 90 -6.77 17.94 2.03
N MET A 91 -6.01 18.63 1.18
CA MET A 91 -6.36 19.97 0.69
C MET A 91 -7.64 19.95 -0.14
N ALA A 92 -7.76 19.00 -1.08
CA ALA A 92 -8.96 18.84 -1.92
C ALA A 92 -10.18 18.51 -1.05
N SER A 93 -10.05 17.57 -0.12
CA SER A 93 -11.14 17.16 0.79
C SER A 93 -11.60 18.32 1.68
N TYR A 94 -10.68 19.14 2.19
CA TYR A 94 -10.99 20.33 2.96
C TYR A 94 -11.85 21.32 2.14
N VAL A 95 -11.43 21.62 0.91
CA VAL A 95 -12.19 22.52 0.02
C VAL A 95 -13.55 21.95 -0.32
N ILE A 96 -13.65 20.66 -0.63
CA ILE A 96 -14.90 19.97 -0.96
C ILE A 96 -15.92 20.03 0.19
N VAL A 97 -15.47 19.82 1.43
CA VAL A 97 -16.36 19.79 2.60
C VAL A 97 -16.75 21.20 3.06
N ARG A 98 -15.83 22.17 2.94
CA ARG A 98 -16.03 23.52 3.48
C ARG A 98 -16.61 24.53 2.51
N SER A 99 -16.47 24.30 1.22
CA SER A 99 -16.97 25.23 0.19
C SER A 99 -18.37 24.82 -0.27
N PRO A 100 -19.38 25.72 -0.16
CA PRO A 100 -20.71 25.47 -0.70
C PRO A 100 -20.77 25.62 -2.24
N SER A 101 -19.64 25.87 -2.88
CA SER A 101 -19.56 26.19 -4.31
C SER A 101 -19.94 25.00 -5.21
N ARG A 102 -20.51 25.31 -6.38
CA ARG A 102 -20.78 24.31 -7.42
C ARG A 102 -19.49 23.68 -7.94
N PHE A 103 -18.38 24.42 -7.88
CA PHE A 103 -17.07 23.92 -8.27
C PHE A 103 -16.60 22.78 -7.34
N ALA A 104 -16.67 22.98 -6.02
CA ALA A 104 -16.29 21.95 -5.04
C ALA A 104 -17.10 20.66 -5.22
N ARG A 105 -18.43 20.80 -5.46
CA ARG A 105 -19.31 19.64 -5.73
C ARG A 105 -18.91 18.91 -7.01
N ARG A 106 -18.72 19.64 -8.12
CA ARG A 106 -18.31 19.04 -9.40
C ARG A 106 -16.92 18.39 -9.31
N SER A 107 -15.99 18.98 -8.57
CA SER A 107 -14.67 18.37 -8.32
C SER A 107 -14.80 17.04 -7.60
N PHE A 108 -15.67 16.94 -6.59
CA PHE A 108 -15.94 15.70 -5.90
C PHE A 108 -16.53 14.64 -6.84
N ASP A 109 -17.54 15.01 -7.64
CA ASP A 109 -18.13 14.11 -8.64
C ASP A 109 -17.07 13.61 -9.65
N LEU A 110 -16.13 14.47 -10.06
CA LEU A 110 -15.03 14.10 -10.95
C LEU A 110 -14.09 13.06 -10.30
N TYR A 111 -13.77 13.22 -9.01
CA TYR A 111 -13.00 12.18 -8.29
C TYR A 111 -13.76 10.85 -8.22
N LEU A 112 -15.08 10.87 -8.01
CA LEU A 112 -15.87 9.63 -8.01
C LEU A 112 -15.85 8.91 -9.36
N ILE A 113 -15.92 9.67 -10.48
CA ILE A 113 -15.77 9.10 -11.83
C ILE A 113 -14.36 8.49 -11.99
N GLY A 114 -13.33 9.16 -11.47
CA GLY A 114 -11.95 8.68 -11.51
C GLY A 114 -11.74 7.30 -10.88
N ILE A 115 -12.50 6.96 -9.81
CA ILE A 115 -12.44 5.65 -9.16
C ILE A 115 -12.92 4.53 -10.11
N ALA A 116 -13.87 4.82 -10.99
CA ALA A 116 -14.43 3.84 -11.92
C ALA A 116 -13.50 3.51 -13.10
N ILE A 117 -12.44 4.28 -13.32
CA ILE A 117 -11.52 4.07 -14.44
C ILE A 117 -10.58 2.90 -14.14
N PRO A 118 -10.64 1.79 -14.90
CA PRO A 118 -9.75 0.66 -14.66
C PRO A 118 -8.30 1.01 -15.08
N LEU A 119 -7.35 0.78 -14.18
CA LEU A 119 -5.93 1.09 -14.40
C LEU A 119 -5.41 0.40 -15.68
N GLN A 120 -5.80 -0.83 -15.93
CA GLN A 120 -5.37 -1.60 -17.09
C GLN A 120 -5.78 -0.96 -18.42
N ALA A 121 -6.96 -0.33 -18.47
CA ALA A 121 -7.44 0.35 -19.67
C ALA A 121 -6.68 1.65 -19.98
N THR A 122 -6.01 2.22 -18.97
CA THR A 122 -5.29 3.49 -19.11
C THR A 122 -3.80 3.33 -19.39
N ILE A 123 -3.28 2.10 -19.42
CA ILE A 123 -1.82 1.87 -19.48
C ILE A 123 -1.20 2.48 -20.74
N ILE A 124 -1.87 2.33 -21.90
CA ILE A 124 -1.37 2.86 -23.18
C ILE A 124 -1.37 4.40 -23.18
N PRO A 125 -2.47 5.10 -22.88
CA PRO A 125 -2.45 6.57 -22.82
C PRO A 125 -1.52 7.13 -21.74
N VAL A 126 -1.37 6.45 -20.59
CA VAL A 126 -0.40 6.86 -19.56
C VAL A 126 1.04 6.70 -20.07
N TYR A 127 1.37 5.58 -20.70
CA TYR A 127 2.69 5.37 -21.31
C TYR A 127 3.00 6.50 -22.32
N TYR A 128 2.07 6.79 -23.24
CA TYR A 128 2.24 7.82 -24.24
C TYR A 128 2.48 9.20 -23.60
N LEU A 129 1.68 9.56 -22.59
CA LEU A 129 1.84 10.82 -21.85
C LEU A 129 3.22 10.91 -21.17
N ILE A 130 3.66 9.84 -20.49
CA ILE A 130 4.95 9.79 -19.80
C ILE A 130 6.12 9.94 -20.78
N VAL A 131 6.03 9.29 -21.96
CA VAL A 131 7.03 9.45 -23.03
C VAL A 131 7.06 10.88 -23.57
N GLN A 132 5.90 11.48 -23.82
CA GLN A 132 5.82 12.88 -24.28
C GLN A 132 6.39 13.88 -23.27
N LEU A 133 6.23 13.61 -21.98
CA LEU A 133 6.79 14.43 -20.90
C LEU A 133 8.31 14.22 -20.71
N GLY A 134 8.92 13.28 -21.43
CA GLY A 134 10.35 12.94 -21.29
C GLY A 134 10.67 12.26 -19.95
N LEU A 135 9.67 11.64 -19.31
CA LEU A 135 9.83 11.00 -17.99
C LEU A 135 9.98 9.47 -18.08
N TYR A 136 9.90 8.88 -19.29
CA TYR A 136 10.07 7.44 -19.47
C TYR A 136 11.37 6.95 -18.86
N ASP A 137 11.31 5.78 -18.23
CA ASP A 137 12.43 5.16 -17.51
C ASP A 137 13.04 6.03 -16.40
N THR A 138 12.17 6.64 -15.60
CA THR A 138 12.53 7.36 -14.37
C THR A 138 11.62 6.94 -13.20
N LEU A 139 12.05 7.18 -11.95
CA LEU A 139 11.20 6.92 -10.78
C LEU A 139 9.97 7.86 -10.75
N LEU A 140 10.05 9.06 -11.34
CA LEU A 140 8.90 9.97 -11.46
C LEU A 140 7.81 9.42 -12.38
N ALA A 141 8.19 8.64 -13.40
CA ALA A 141 7.24 7.94 -14.26
C ALA A 141 6.37 6.95 -13.47
N LEU A 142 6.83 6.49 -12.31
CA LEU A 142 6.09 5.60 -11.41
C LEU A 142 5.29 6.39 -10.38
N VAL A 143 5.89 7.44 -9.80
CA VAL A 143 5.27 8.26 -8.75
C VAL A 143 4.03 8.98 -9.25
N LEU A 144 4.10 9.67 -10.40
CA LEU A 144 3.03 10.54 -10.87
C LEU A 144 1.74 9.77 -11.24
N PRO A 145 1.77 8.70 -12.06
CA PRO A 145 0.58 7.93 -12.36
C PRO A 145 0.02 7.23 -11.12
N SER A 146 0.90 6.66 -10.26
CA SER A 146 0.47 6.04 -9.03
C SER A 146 -0.27 7.01 -8.12
N ALA A 147 0.21 8.25 -8.00
CA ALA A 147 -0.47 9.29 -7.24
C ALA A 147 -1.80 9.68 -7.88
N ALA A 148 -1.86 9.84 -9.21
CA ALA A 148 -3.08 10.20 -9.93
C ALA A 148 -4.20 9.18 -9.69
N PHE A 149 -3.89 7.87 -9.70
CA PHE A 149 -4.86 6.81 -9.44
C PHE A 149 -5.24 6.67 -7.96
N ALA A 150 -4.35 7.03 -7.04
CA ALA A 150 -4.60 6.91 -5.60
C ALA A 150 -5.39 8.10 -5.02
N ILE A 151 -5.29 9.30 -5.61
CA ILE A 151 -5.97 10.52 -5.13
C ILE A 151 -7.50 10.35 -5.05
N PRO A 152 -8.23 9.84 -6.06
CA PRO A 152 -9.68 9.77 -6.03
C PRO A 152 -10.25 9.01 -4.83
N ILE A 153 -9.76 7.80 -4.57
CA ILE A 153 -10.23 6.99 -3.44
C ILE A 153 -9.83 7.62 -2.09
N THR A 154 -8.64 8.23 -2.03
CA THR A 154 -8.17 8.90 -0.82
C THR A 154 -9.02 10.13 -0.50
N VAL A 155 -9.39 10.94 -1.52
CA VAL A 155 -10.31 12.07 -1.36
C VAL A 155 -11.68 11.60 -0.89
N LEU A 156 -12.24 10.53 -1.46
CA LEU A 156 -13.52 9.98 -1.02
C LEU A 156 -13.51 9.62 0.47
N ILE A 157 -12.46 8.91 0.92
CA ILE A 157 -12.35 8.50 2.33
C ILE A 157 -12.19 9.72 3.23
N LEU A 158 -11.31 10.66 2.89
CA LEU A 158 -11.06 11.86 3.71
C LEU A 158 -12.27 12.80 3.76
N VAL A 159 -13.01 12.97 2.67
CA VAL A 159 -14.24 13.75 2.64
C VAL A 159 -15.27 13.17 3.64
N ASN A 160 -15.44 11.85 3.66
CA ASN A 160 -16.36 11.20 4.59
C ASN A 160 -15.94 11.44 6.05
N PHE A 161 -14.66 11.29 6.37
CA PHE A 161 -14.14 11.58 7.71
C PHE A 161 -14.29 13.06 8.11
N MET A 162 -14.03 13.98 7.18
CA MET A 162 -14.16 15.41 7.47
C MET A 162 -15.59 15.86 7.66
N ARG A 163 -16.58 15.20 7.04
CA ARG A 163 -18.00 15.48 7.23
C ARG A 163 -18.48 15.16 8.66
N ASP A 164 -17.82 14.23 9.33
CA ASP A 164 -18.13 13.88 10.72
C ASP A 164 -17.55 14.89 11.74
N VAL A 165 -16.68 15.81 11.32
CA VAL A 165 -16.15 16.87 12.18
C VAL A 165 -17.23 17.93 12.40
N PRO A 166 -17.62 18.25 13.69
CA PRO A 166 -18.65 19.22 13.99
C PRO A 166 -18.37 20.60 13.39
N GLN A 167 -19.38 21.18 12.75
CA GLN A 167 -19.26 22.47 12.09
C GLN A 167 -18.93 23.60 13.07
N SER A 168 -19.41 23.52 14.31
CA SER A 168 -19.15 24.50 15.37
C SER A 168 -17.65 24.70 15.66
N LEU A 169 -16.81 23.67 15.48
CA LEU A 169 -15.37 23.79 15.65
C LEU A 169 -14.74 24.68 14.57
N PHE A 170 -15.22 24.60 13.35
CA PHE A 170 -14.75 25.47 12.27
C PHE A 170 -15.24 26.91 12.45
N GLU A 171 -16.44 27.10 12.95
CA GLU A 171 -17.03 28.42 13.20
C GLU A 171 -16.30 29.12 14.35
N SER A 172 -16.02 28.41 15.47
CA SER A 172 -15.28 28.98 16.58
C SER A 172 -13.88 29.44 16.18
N MET A 173 -13.13 28.63 15.41
CA MET A 173 -11.81 29.04 14.92
C MET A 173 -11.88 30.26 13.99
N ARG A 174 -12.93 30.38 13.18
CA ARG A 174 -13.11 31.58 12.35
C ARG A 174 -13.45 32.81 13.18
N MET A 175 -14.25 32.67 14.24
CA MET A 175 -14.49 33.75 15.18
C MET A 175 -13.23 34.21 15.88
N ASP A 176 -12.30 33.30 16.15
CA ASP A 176 -10.96 33.60 16.69
C ASP A 176 -9.98 34.17 15.64
N GLY A 177 -10.46 34.45 14.41
CA GLY A 177 -9.68 35.06 13.33
C GLY A 177 -8.78 34.08 12.57
N ALA A 178 -8.95 32.76 12.73
CA ALA A 178 -8.15 31.78 12.00
C ALA A 178 -8.53 31.74 10.50
N GLY A 179 -7.53 31.88 9.63
CA GLY A 179 -7.67 31.63 8.19
C GLY A 179 -7.69 30.12 7.85
N ASP A 180 -8.05 29.80 6.60
CA ASP A 180 -8.21 28.41 6.16
C ASP A 180 -6.97 27.53 6.36
N TRP A 181 -5.76 28.07 6.19
CA TRP A 181 -4.52 27.35 6.49
C TRP A 181 -4.36 27.01 7.97
N ALA A 182 -4.70 27.96 8.86
CA ALA A 182 -4.65 27.70 10.30
C ALA A 182 -5.65 26.62 10.70
N ILE A 183 -6.85 26.67 10.14
CA ILE A 183 -7.90 25.66 10.36
C ILE A 183 -7.43 24.28 9.83
N LEU A 184 -6.88 24.21 8.62
CA LEU A 184 -6.39 22.96 8.03
C LEU A 184 -5.31 22.31 8.93
N TRP A 185 -4.31 23.08 9.38
CA TRP A 185 -3.18 22.53 10.14
C TRP A 185 -3.49 22.31 11.61
N ARG A 186 -4.29 23.16 12.25
CA ARG A 186 -4.52 23.12 13.70
C ARG A 186 -5.78 22.37 14.10
N LEU A 187 -6.76 22.22 13.20
CA LEU A 187 -8.00 21.51 13.47
C LEU A 187 -8.13 20.25 12.62
N VAL A 188 -8.13 20.41 11.28
CA VAL A 188 -8.46 19.31 10.35
C VAL A 188 -7.40 18.22 10.40
N LEU A 189 -6.13 18.56 10.23
CA LEU A 189 -5.04 17.58 10.20
C LEU A 189 -4.97 16.74 11.49
N PRO A 190 -5.03 17.31 12.71
CA PRO A 190 -5.06 16.52 13.94
C PRO A 190 -6.29 15.63 14.08
N LEU A 191 -7.48 16.11 13.75
CA LEU A 191 -8.71 15.35 13.87
C LEU A 191 -8.83 14.23 12.83
N THR A 192 -8.31 14.45 11.61
CA THR A 192 -8.33 13.45 10.53
C THR A 192 -7.09 12.55 10.53
N ARG A 193 -6.16 12.72 11.48
CA ARG A 193 -4.93 11.93 11.57
C ARG A 193 -5.17 10.41 11.51
N PRO A 194 -6.16 9.81 12.17
CA PRO A 194 -6.41 8.37 12.06
C PRO A 194 -6.75 7.95 10.63
N ALA A 195 -7.58 8.74 9.93
CA ALA A 195 -7.92 8.48 8.54
C ALA A 195 -6.70 8.64 7.61
N LEU A 196 -5.89 9.69 7.81
CA LEU A 196 -4.67 9.92 7.04
C LEU A 196 -3.67 8.77 7.18
N VAL A 197 -3.48 8.25 8.40
CA VAL A 197 -2.61 7.08 8.62
C VAL A 197 -3.17 5.85 7.90
N THR A 198 -4.48 5.62 7.99
CA THR A 198 -5.13 4.47 7.35
C THR A 198 -4.98 4.52 5.82
N VAL A 199 -5.34 5.66 5.18
CA VAL A 199 -5.21 5.79 3.73
C VAL A 199 -3.74 5.85 3.29
N GLY A 200 -2.85 6.40 4.12
CA GLY A 200 -1.41 6.40 3.88
C GLY A 200 -0.84 4.99 3.83
N ILE A 201 -1.18 4.13 4.78
CA ILE A 201 -0.76 2.73 4.79
C ILE A 201 -1.38 1.96 3.62
N TYR A 202 -2.67 2.17 3.33
CA TYR A 202 -3.33 1.55 2.18
C TYR A 202 -2.62 1.90 0.87
N ASN A 203 -2.35 3.18 0.63
CA ASN A 203 -1.63 3.63 -0.57
C ASN A 203 -0.19 3.11 -0.60
N ALA A 204 0.50 3.10 0.55
CA ALA A 204 1.85 2.54 0.64
C ALA A 204 1.89 1.07 0.24
N LEU A 205 0.95 0.25 0.74
CA LEU A 205 0.85 -1.17 0.37
C LEU A 205 0.52 -1.35 -1.11
N THR A 206 -0.38 -0.54 -1.66
CA THR A 206 -0.79 -0.61 -3.07
C THR A 206 0.37 -0.28 -4.00
N VAL A 207 1.12 0.79 -3.71
CA VAL A 207 2.26 1.23 -4.52
C VAL A 207 3.44 0.28 -4.37
N TRP A 208 3.74 -0.17 -3.14
CA TRP A 208 4.83 -1.11 -2.87
C TRP A 208 4.69 -2.43 -3.63
N ASN A 209 3.46 -2.93 -3.77
CA ASN A 209 3.16 -4.15 -4.51
C ASN A 209 2.85 -3.87 -5.99
N GLY A 210 2.91 -2.61 -6.44
CA GLY A 210 2.60 -2.20 -7.80
C GLY A 210 3.55 -2.83 -8.81
N PHE A 211 2.99 -3.49 -9.83
CA PHE A 211 3.75 -4.19 -10.85
C PHE A 211 3.56 -3.60 -12.24
N LEU A 212 2.34 -3.18 -12.58
CA LEU A 212 1.96 -2.84 -13.94
C LEU A 212 2.66 -1.56 -14.46
N PHE A 213 2.70 -0.49 -13.66
CA PHE A 213 3.42 0.72 -14.06
C PHE A 213 4.93 0.50 -14.17
N PRO A 214 5.61 -0.15 -13.21
CA PRO A 214 7.02 -0.52 -13.38
C PRO A 214 7.29 -1.33 -14.65
N LEU A 215 6.46 -2.31 -14.96
CA LEU A 215 6.60 -3.15 -16.14
C LEU A 215 6.60 -2.36 -17.45
N VAL A 216 5.76 -1.32 -17.53
CA VAL A 216 5.52 -0.58 -18.78
C VAL A 216 6.32 0.71 -18.87
N LEU A 217 6.60 1.36 -17.73
CA LEU A 217 7.18 2.70 -17.68
C LEU A 217 8.67 2.73 -17.35
N THR A 218 9.27 1.58 -16.97
CA THR A 218 10.72 1.47 -16.72
C THR A 218 11.34 0.33 -17.52
N GLN A 219 12.59 0.51 -17.95
CA GLN A 219 13.34 -0.47 -18.72
C GLN A 219 14.70 -0.77 -18.10
N SER A 220 15.43 0.25 -17.64
CA SER A 220 16.77 0.12 -17.09
C SER A 220 16.79 -0.62 -15.75
N ALA A 221 17.87 -1.31 -15.45
CA ALA A 221 18.07 -1.94 -14.14
C ALA A 221 18.16 -0.91 -13.02
N GLU A 222 18.67 0.30 -13.31
CA GLU A 222 18.84 1.38 -12.34
C GLU A 222 17.50 1.86 -11.75
N ASN A 223 16.42 1.87 -12.56
CA ASN A 223 15.09 2.34 -12.19
C ASN A 223 14.13 1.23 -11.79
N ARG A 224 14.62 -0.02 -11.75
CA ARG A 224 13.79 -1.17 -11.37
C ARG A 224 13.38 -1.11 -9.91
N VAL A 225 12.14 -1.51 -9.62
CA VAL A 225 11.57 -1.64 -8.27
C VAL A 225 11.43 -3.10 -7.86
N LEU A 226 11.23 -3.36 -6.57
CA LEU A 226 11.20 -4.72 -6.00
C LEU A 226 10.25 -5.69 -6.74
N PRO A 227 8.97 -5.38 -7.01
CA PRO A 227 8.09 -6.34 -7.68
C PRO A 227 8.62 -6.77 -9.06
N LEU A 228 9.24 -5.86 -9.79
CA LEU A 228 9.81 -6.16 -11.11
C LEU A 228 11.16 -6.88 -11.01
N SER A 229 11.91 -6.68 -9.92
CA SER A 229 13.22 -7.32 -9.71
C SER A 229 13.13 -8.84 -9.57
N LEU A 230 11.98 -9.39 -9.20
CA LEU A 230 11.78 -10.83 -9.08
C LEU A 230 12.04 -11.55 -10.42
N TRP A 231 11.87 -10.88 -11.55
CA TRP A 231 12.18 -11.43 -12.86
C TRP A 231 13.69 -11.61 -13.13
N THR A 232 14.54 -10.94 -12.36
CA THR A 232 16.00 -11.10 -12.46
C THR A 232 16.46 -12.54 -12.18
N TYR A 233 15.65 -13.30 -11.41
CA TYR A 233 15.94 -14.69 -11.04
C TYR A 233 15.30 -15.72 -11.98
N GLN A 234 14.64 -15.25 -13.06
CA GLN A 234 14.10 -16.08 -14.13
C GLN A 234 15.12 -16.13 -15.25
N GLY A 235 15.77 -17.28 -15.41
CA GLY A 235 16.62 -17.54 -16.56
C GLY A 235 15.80 -17.99 -17.77
N GLU A 236 16.46 -18.08 -18.93
CA GLU A 236 15.82 -18.48 -20.18
C GLU A 236 15.20 -19.90 -20.11
N PHE A 237 15.82 -20.84 -19.40
CA PHE A 237 15.39 -22.24 -19.29
C PHE A 237 15.05 -22.68 -17.87
N THR A 238 15.47 -21.93 -16.84
CA THR A 238 15.26 -22.30 -15.44
C THR A 238 15.01 -21.08 -14.59
N THR A 239 14.13 -21.21 -13.58
CA THR A 239 13.89 -20.17 -12.57
C THR A 239 14.56 -20.59 -11.27
N ASN A 240 15.35 -19.69 -10.67
CA ASN A 240 15.90 -19.91 -9.33
C ASN A 240 14.83 -19.62 -8.27
N ILE A 241 13.98 -20.63 -8.00
CA ILE A 241 12.83 -20.49 -7.08
C ILE A 241 13.27 -20.10 -5.66
N PRO A 242 14.30 -20.71 -5.02
CA PRO A 242 14.79 -20.25 -3.73
C PRO A 242 15.18 -18.77 -3.72
N ALA A 243 15.85 -18.26 -4.77
CA ALA A 243 16.22 -16.86 -4.86
C ALA A 243 14.99 -15.94 -5.02
N VAL A 244 14.02 -16.31 -5.85
CA VAL A 244 12.74 -15.58 -5.95
C VAL A 244 12.08 -15.48 -4.58
N LEU A 245 11.97 -16.59 -3.85
CA LEU A 245 11.29 -16.61 -2.54
C LEU A 245 12.11 -15.92 -1.45
N ALA A 246 13.44 -15.97 -1.49
CA ALA A 246 14.30 -15.16 -0.62
C ALA A 246 14.09 -13.66 -0.87
N ALA A 247 14.00 -13.22 -2.14
CA ALA A 247 13.69 -11.84 -2.47
C ALA A 247 12.28 -11.41 -2.00
N VAL A 248 11.29 -12.30 -2.10
CA VAL A 248 9.94 -12.08 -1.53
C VAL A 248 10.02 -11.90 -0.02
N VAL A 249 10.71 -12.78 0.71
CA VAL A 249 10.88 -12.66 2.18
C VAL A 249 11.49 -11.32 2.55
N LEU A 250 12.59 -10.93 1.90
CA LEU A 250 13.25 -9.64 2.15
C LEU A 250 12.33 -8.45 1.83
N SER A 251 11.52 -8.55 0.76
CA SER A 251 10.59 -7.50 0.34
C SER A 251 9.41 -7.31 1.29
N VAL A 252 9.03 -8.34 2.05
CA VAL A 252 7.94 -8.30 3.03
C VAL A 252 8.37 -7.68 4.36
N ILE A 253 9.67 -7.74 4.72
CA ILE A 253 10.17 -7.23 6.01
C ILE A 253 9.71 -5.79 6.31
N PRO A 254 9.88 -4.80 5.41
CA PRO A 254 9.46 -3.42 5.70
C PRO A 254 7.94 -3.29 5.86
N LEU A 255 7.16 -4.09 5.14
CA LEU A 255 5.70 -4.11 5.28
C LEU A 255 5.26 -4.63 6.65
N VAL A 256 5.89 -5.71 7.12
CA VAL A 256 5.65 -6.27 8.46
C VAL A 256 6.08 -5.26 9.53
N ALA A 257 7.22 -4.60 9.36
CA ALA A 257 7.68 -3.55 10.27
C ALA A 257 6.69 -2.37 10.30
N ALA A 258 6.25 -1.88 9.15
CA ALA A 258 5.26 -0.81 9.04
C ALA A 258 3.93 -1.20 9.70
N TYR A 259 3.47 -2.45 9.48
CA TYR A 259 2.29 -2.98 10.15
C TYR A 259 2.46 -3.06 11.68
N ALA A 260 3.58 -3.57 12.17
CA ALA A 260 3.85 -3.68 13.59
C ALA A 260 3.79 -2.32 14.30
N VAL A 261 4.31 -1.26 13.65
CA VAL A 261 4.26 0.12 14.15
C VAL A 261 2.86 0.72 13.99
N GLY A 262 2.21 0.52 12.83
CA GLY A 262 0.94 1.16 12.46
C GLY A 262 -0.33 0.43 12.90
N ARG A 263 -0.24 -0.81 13.44
CA ARG A 263 -1.41 -1.66 13.71
C ARG A 263 -2.48 -1.03 14.60
N ARG A 264 -2.08 -0.23 15.60
CA ARG A 264 -3.03 0.45 16.50
C ARG A 264 -3.85 1.50 15.77
N GLN A 265 -3.22 2.26 14.90
CA GLN A 265 -3.85 3.30 14.08
C GLN A 265 -4.75 2.68 13.00
N LEU A 266 -4.32 1.57 12.38
CA LEU A 266 -5.11 0.83 11.41
C LEU A 266 -6.42 0.33 12.01
N VAL A 267 -6.36 -0.32 13.19
CA VAL A 267 -7.56 -0.82 13.88
C VAL A 267 -8.47 0.35 14.29
N ALA A 268 -7.91 1.42 14.83
CA ALA A 268 -8.68 2.62 15.20
C ALA A 268 -9.37 3.27 13.98
N GLY A 269 -8.69 3.33 12.82
CA GLY A 269 -9.28 3.89 11.59
C GLY A 269 -10.39 3.03 11.00
N LEU A 270 -10.25 1.70 11.06
CA LEU A 270 -11.27 0.76 10.59
C LEU A 270 -12.51 0.77 11.50
N THR A 271 -12.32 0.85 12.83
CA THR A 271 -13.43 0.85 13.79
C THR A 271 -14.17 2.18 13.88
N ALA A 272 -13.52 3.30 13.61
CA ALA A 272 -14.15 4.62 13.56
C ALA A 272 -15.22 4.74 12.46
N GLY A 273 -15.11 3.96 11.38
CA GLY A 273 -16.11 3.88 10.31
C GLY A 273 -17.32 3.00 10.61
N PHE A 274 -17.27 2.14 11.64
CA PHE A 274 -18.33 1.19 12.02
C PHE A 274 -19.03 1.55 13.33
N GLY A 275 -18.65 2.64 13.99
CA GLY A 275 -19.17 3.08 15.30
C GLY A 275 -20.37 4.02 15.19
N LYS A 276 -21.40 3.65 14.42
CA LYS A 276 -22.75 4.25 14.50
C LYS A 276 -23.76 3.19 14.77
#